data_506544f0daabacd947615c2dd0acd8ac
#
_entry.id   506544f0daabacd947615c2dd0acd8ac
#
_cell.length_a   1.000
_cell.length_b   1.000
_cell.length_c   1.000
_cell.angle_alpha   90.00
_cell.angle_beta   90.00
_cell.angle_gamma   90.00
#
_symmetry.space_group_name_H-M   'P 1'
#
loop_
_entity.id
_entity.type
_entity.pdbx_description
1 polymer ?
#
loop_
_entity_poly.entity_id
_entity_poly.type
_entity_poly.pdbx_seq_one_letter_code
_entity_poly.pdbx_strand_id
1 'polypeptide(L)'
;MKKLTQRYTRKFSILLSALILISSTNTTNHEYKYIERPNHINNYLGSDANVLKELRKQYIVVDKKPEPMEFIVTAYDLSFNSCQKSRGTEGYGITSSGFDLRGHTMDSARIISVDPHIIPLGSKVRLTFKEDKYKRYDNIYTALDKGGLIKNQRIDLFVGDNIWSKNKIKDFGVTTAYVEIIKD
;
A
#
# COMPACT_ATOMS: atom_id res chain seq x y z
N MET A 1 52.02 -5.89 21.32
CA MET A 1 50.80 -5.12 21.60
C MET A 1 50.19 -4.46 20.35
N LYS A 2 50.97 -3.83 19.44
CA LYS A 2 50.42 -3.16 18.23
C LYS A 2 49.63 -4.07 17.23
N LYS A 3 49.94 -5.36 17.10
CA LYS A 3 49.26 -6.30 16.20
C LYS A 3 47.89 -6.76 16.72
N LEU A 4 47.66 -6.75 18.02
CA LEU A 4 46.35 -7.11 18.61
C LEU A 4 45.32 -5.99 18.45
N THR A 5 45.73 -4.74 18.68
CA THR A 5 44.87 -3.57 18.52
C THR A 5 44.40 -3.38 17.08
N GLN A 6 45.29 -3.65 16.11
CA GLN A 6 44.93 -3.53 14.67
C GLN A 6 43.94 -4.62 14.20
N ARG A 7 43.92 -5.79 14.85
CA ARG A 7 42.92 -6.84 14.59
C ARG A 7 41.55 -6.50 15.17
N TYR A 8 41.51 -5.87 16.32
CA TYR A 8 40.25 -5.46 16.96
C TYR A 8 39.58 -4.30 16.22
N THR A 9 40.29 -3.29 15.80
CA THR A 9 39.78 -2.15 15.04
C THR A 9 39.25 -2.57 13.66
N ARG A 10 39.90 -3.53 12.98
CA ARG A 10 39.38 -4.05 11.72
C ARG A 10 38.06 -4.83 11.87
N LYS A 11 37.93 -5.60 12.96
CA LYS A 11 36.69 -6.35 13.26
C LYS A 11 35.54 -5.43 13.62
N PHE A 12 35.80 -4.36 14.37
CA PHE A 12 34.79 -3.36 14.70
C PHE A 12 34.32 -2.57 13.47
N SER A 13 35.23 -2.28 12.54
CA SER A 13 34.90 -1.60 11.28
C SER A 13 34.04 -2.46 10.36
N ILE A 14 34.26 -3.78 10.31
CA ILE A 14 33.44 -4.70 9.50
C ILE A 14 32.04 -4.88 10.10
N LEU A 15 31.91 -4.94 11.42
CA LEU A 15 30.62 -4.98 12.11
C LEU A 15 29.82 -3.68 11.89
N LEU A 16 30.48 -2.53 11.94
CA LEU A 16 29.87 -1.23 11.71
C LEU A 16 29.46 -1.06 10.24
N SER A 17 30.27 -1.54 9.27
CA SER A 17 29.92 -1.49 7.86
C SER A 17 28.80 -2.45 7.48
N ALA A 18 28.69 -3.62 8.13
CA ALA A 18 27.54 -4.51 7.99
C ALA A 18 26.25 -3.89 8.53
N LEU A 19 26.32 -3.17 9.66
CA LEU A 19 25.19 -2.42 10.20
C LEU A 19 24.76 -1.25 9.29
N ILE A 20 25.72 -0.54 8.69
CA ILE A 20 25.47 0.57 7.76
C ILE A 20 24.90 0.07 6.43
N LEU A 21 25.33 -1.09 5.92
CA LEU A 21 24.76 -1.71 4.73
C LEU A 21 23.29 -2.15 4.95
N ILE A 22 22.94 -2.59 6.15
CA ILE A 22 21.56 -2.93 6.51
C ILE A 22 20.70 -1.66 6.63
N SER A 23 21.27 -0.53 7.06
CA SER A 23 20.55 0.74 7.18
C SER A 23 20.39 1.51 5.87
N SER A 24 21.26 1.29 4.88
CA SER A 24 21.23 2.01 3.58
C SER A 24 20.33 1.35 2.52
N THR A 25 19.86 0.11 2.74
CA THR A 25 18.90 -0.57 1.85
C THR A 25 17.44 -0.42 2.29
N ASN A 26 17.16 0.50 3.23
CA ASN A 26 15.86 0.64 3.88
C ASN A 26 14.86 1.46 3.05
N THR A 27 14.59 1.05 1.82
CA THR A 27 13.44 1.50 1.02
C THR A 27 12.33 0.46 0.95
N THR A 28 12.46 -0.68 1.63
CA THR A 28 11.41 -1.69 1.77
C THR A 28 11.05 -1.84 3.25
N ASN A 29 9.76 -1.92 3.56
CA ASN A 29 9.18 -2.07 4.90
C ASN A 29 9.56 -3.43 5.56
N HIS A 30 10.86 -3.70 5.72
CA HIS A 30 11.35 -4.90 6.39
C HIS A 30 11.73 -4.54 7.83
N GLU A 31 11.04 -5.10 8.79
CA GLU A 31 11.43 -5.04 10.20
C GLU A 31 12.36 -6.22 10.50
N TYR A 32 13.61 -5.93 10.86
CA TYR A 32 14.57 -6.94 11.26
C TYR A 32 14.38 -7.25 12.75
N LYS A 33 13.92 -8.44 13.07
CA LYS A 33 13.83 -8.91 14.45
C LYS A 33 15.10 -9.66 14.82
N TYR A 34 15.88 -9.08 15.75
CA TYR A 34 17.01 -9.77 16.36
C TYR A 34 16.51 -10.89 17.26
N ILE A 35 16.92 -12.12 16.99
CA ILE A 35 16.68 -13.26 17.86
C ILE A 35 17.98 -13.56 18.57
N GLU A 36 18.08 -13.23 19.86
CA GLU A 36 19.18 -13.68 20.69
C GLU A 36 19.22 -15.21 20.73
N ARG A 37 20.26 -15.79 20.18
CA ARG A 37 20.61 -17.18 20.46
C ARG A 37 21.75 -17.24 21.46
N PRO A 38 21.64 -18.05 22.53
CA PRO A 38 22.68 -18.11 23.54
C PRO A 38 23.96 -18.77 23.03
N ASN A 39 25.08 -18.08 23.27
CA ASN A 39 26.41 -18.60 23.61
C ASN A 39 27.20 -19.51 22.67
N HIS A 40 27.37 -19.25 21.36
CA HIS A 40 28.45 -19.89 20.62
C HIS A 40 29.14 -19.00 19.56
N ILE A 41 29.41 -17.74 19.89
CA ILE A 41 30.13 -16.82 18.94
C ILE A 41 31.65 -17.03 18.97
N ASN A 42 32.20 -17.89 19.79
CA ASN A 42 33.67 -17.94 20.02
C ASN A 42 34.48 -18.72 18.98
N ASN A 43 33.87 -19.36 17.99
CA ASN A 43 34.64 -20.24 17.08
C ASN A 43 34.66 -19.85 15.59
N TYR A 44 34.11 -18.68 15.21
CA TYR A 44 34.03 -18.31 13.78
C TYR A 44 35.09 -17.24 13.42
N LEU A 45 36.33 -17.66 13.24
CA LEU A 45 37.40 -16.91 12.55
C LEU A 45 37.66 -17.52 11.17
N GLY A 46 36.60 -17.78 10.41
CA GLY A 46 36.68 -18.19 9.01
C GLY A 46 36.39 -17.02 8.07
N SER A 47 36.73 -17.14 6.82
CA SER A 47 36.65 -16.10 5.77
C SER A 47 35.41 -15.22 5.84
N ASP A 48 35.51 -13.96 5.44
CA ASP A 48 34.43 -12.94 5.51
C ASP A 48 33.08 -13.40 4.94
N ALA A 49 33.10 -14.29 3.92
CA ALA A 49 31.89 -14.87 3.34
C ALA A 49 31.12 -15.80 4.29
N ASN A 50 31.82 -16.57 5.14
CA ASN A 50 31.15 -17.44 6.12
C ASN A 50 30.58 -16.65 7.28
N VAL A 51 31.21 -15.56 7.68
CA VAL A 51 30.68 -14.64 8.70
C VAL A 51 29.37 -14.02 8.22
N LEU A 52 29.31 -13.55 6.97
CA LEU A 52 28.10 -13.00 6.38
C LEU A 52 26.98 -14.04 6.23
N LYS A 53 27.32 -15.30 5.92
CA LYS A 53 26.36 -16.40 5.83
C LYS A 53 25.76 -16.75 7.20
N GLU A 54 26.59 -16.75 8.26
CA GLU A 54 26.12 -17.00 9.62
C GLU A 54 25.33 -15.81 10.19
N LEU A 55 25.71 -14.57 9.89
CA LEU A 55 24.93 -13.39 10.24
C LEU A 55 23.53 -13.42 9.58
N ARG A 56 23.45 -13.81 8.31
CA ARG A 56 22.15 -13.97 7.60
C ARG A 56 21.24 -15.02 8.23
N LYS A 57 21.78 -16.06 8.86
CA LYS A 57 21.00 -17.07 9.59
C LYS A 57 20.47 -16.56 10.94
N GLN A 58 21.10 -15.54 11.51
CA GLN A 58 20.68 -14.94 12.79
C GLN A 58 19.56 -13.90 12.61
N TYR A 59 19.41 -13.36 11.39
CA TYR A 59 18.37 -12.39 11.08
C TYR A 59 17.28 -13.07 10.26
N ILE A 60 16.14 -13.31 10.89
CA ILE A 60 14.93 -13.67 10.15
C ILE A 60 14.36 -12.35 9.61
N VAL A 61 14.40 -12.21 8.30
CA VAL A 61 13.62 -11.16 7.64
C VAL A 61 12.16 -11.55 7.81
N VAL A 62 11.48 -10.89 8.72
CA VAL A 62 10.04 -11.00 8.82
C VAL A 62 9.48 -9.98 7.84
N ASP A 63 8.99 -10.48 6.71
CA ASP A 63 8.15 -9.66 5.84
C ASP A 63 6.90 -9.28 6.65
N LYS A 64 7.00 -8.16 7.37
CA LYS A 64 5.80 -7.61 8.00
C LYS A 64 4.91 -7.16 6.85
N LYS A 65 3.84 -7.92 6.61
CA LYS A 65 2.76 -7.44 5.74
C LYS A 65 2.43 -6.01 6.22
N PRO A 66 2.49 -5.00 5.34
CA PRO A 66 2.19 -3.64 5.76
C PRO A 66 0.82 -3.64 6.44
N GLU A 67 0.76 -3.01 7.62
CA GLU A 67 -0.52 -2.84 8.32
C GLU A 67 -1.49 -2.14 7.36
N PRO A 68 -2.70 -2.66 7.21
CA PRO A 68 -3.66 -2.07 6.29
C PRO A 68 -4.00 -0.65 6.75
N MET A 69 -3.85 0.30 5.84
CA MET A 69 -4.20 1.69 6.11
C MET A 69 -5.72 1.85 6.18
N GLU A 70 -6.22 2.62 7.13
CA GLU A 70 -7.64 2.93 7.23
C GLU A 70 -7.98 4.19 6.42
N PHE A 71 -9.02 4.11 5.58
CA PHE A 71 -9.49 5.19 4.73
C PHE A 71 -10.98 5.47 4.98
N ILE A 72 -11.35 6.74 4.86
CA ILE A 72 -12.75 7.15 4.74
C ILE A 72 -13.22 6.82 3.33
N VAL A 73 -14.35 6.15 3.20
CA VAL A 73 -14.93 5.77 1.90
C VAL A 73 -16.30 6.40 1.73
N THR A 74 -16.47 7.07 0.62
CA THR A 74 -17.75 7.62 0.11
C THR A 74 -18.08 6.99 -1.23
N ALA A 75 -19.19 7.34 -1.84
CA ALA A 75 -19.60 6.80 -3.14
C ALA A 75 -19.96 7.93 -4.11
N TYR A 76 -19.68 7.71 -5.40
CA TYR A 76 -20.06 8.63 -6.46
C TYR A 76 -20.68 7.90 -7.66
N ASP A 77 -21.45 8.64 -8.44
CA ASP A 77 -22.01 8.22 -9.72
C ASP A 77 -21.80 9.31 -10.79
N LEU A 78 -22.41 9.16 -11.95
CA LEU A 78 -22.33 10.16 -13.02
C LEU A 78 -23.43 11.24 -12.93
N SER A 79 -24.11 11.39 -11.79
CA SER A 79 -25.02 12.52 -11.61
C SER A 79 -24.25 13.84 -11.51
N PHE A 80 -24.93 14.94 -11.85
CA PHE A 80 -24.34 16.28 -11.76
C PHE A 80 -23.84 16.59 -10.33
N ASN A 81 -24.54 16.11 -9.32
CA ASN A 81 -24.15 16.32 -7.92
C ASN A 81 -22.81 15.65 -7.57
N SER A 82 -22.51 14.51 -8.17
CA SER A 82 -21.27 13.76 -7.93
C SER A 82 -20.12 14.24 -8.81
N CYS A 83 -20.34 14.36 -10.12
CA CYS A 83 -19.25 14.61 -11.08
C CYS A 83 -19.17 16.06 -11.60
N GLN A 84 -20.13 16.93 -11.23
CA GLN A 84 -20.25 18.32 -11.67
C GLN A 84 -20.32 18.50 -13.21
N LYS A 85 -20.71 17.43 -13.92
CA LYS A 85 -20.88 17.41 -15.37
C LYS A 85 -22.23 16.80 -15.75
N SER A 86 -22.79 17.28 -16.85
CA SER A 86 -24.03 16.74 -17.41
C SER A 86 -23.78 15.90 -18.63
N ARG A 87 -24.70 14.99 -18.96
CA ARG A 87 -24.64 14.23 -20.20
C ARG A 87 -24.53 15.18 -21.40
N GLY A 88 -23.61 14.88 -22.32
CA GLY A 88 -23.35 15.70 -23.49
C GLY A 88 -22.29 16.79 -23.29
N THR A 89 -21.81 17.05 -22.08
CA THR A 89 -20.67 17.92 -21.88
C THR A 89 -19.34 17.17 -22.06
N GLU A 90 -18.31 17.87 -22.50
CA GLU A 90 -16.99 17.31 -22.69
C GLU A 90 -16.44 16.65 -21.41
N GLY A 91 -15.91 15.44 -21.56
CA GLY A 91 -15.37 14.65 -20.47
C GLY A 91 -16.40 14.13 -19.46
N TYR A 92 -17.72 14.17 -19.77
CA TYR A 92 -18.73 13.51 -18.96
C TYR A 92 -18.50 12.01 -18.91
N GLY A 93 -18.41 11.45 -17.70
CA GLY A 93 -18.23 10.02 -17.48
C GLY A 93 -16.85 9.49 -17.78
N ILE A 94 -15.89 10.36 -18.08
CA ILE A 94 -14.49 9.96 -18.31
C ILE A 94 -13.67 10.23 -17.03
N THR A 95 -13.01 9.18 -16.52
CA THR A 95 -12.11 9.30 -15.38
C THR A 95 -10.86 10.11 -15.72
N SER A 96 -10.11 10.53 -14.71
CA SER A 96 -8.85 11.23 -14.90
C SER A 96 -7.78 10.40 -15.63
N SER A 97 -7.90 9.07 -15.63
CA SER A 97 -7.04 8.15 -16.40
C SER A 97 -7.58 7.81 -17.79
N GLY A 98 -8.71 8.43 -18.23
CA GLY A 98 -9.28 8.23 -19.54
C GLY A 98 -10.24 7.04 -19.67
N PHE A 99 -10.59 6.35 -18.60
CA PHE A 99 -11.56 5.27 -18.64
C PHE A 99 -12.99 5.83 -18.73
N ASP A 100 -13.82 5.23 -19.60
CA ASP A 100 -15.21 5.61 -19.81
C ASP A 100 -16.14 4.85 -18.85
N LEU A 101 -16.75 5.57 -17.92
CA LEU A 101 -17.66 5.02 -16.90
C LEU A 101 -19.11 4.93 -17.39
N ARG A 102 -19.43 5.50 -18.54
CA ARG A 102 -20.80 5.53 -19.05
C ARG A 102 -21.34 4.13 -19.34
N GLY A 103 -22.53 3.84 -18.86
CA GLY A 103 -23.16 2.53 -18.97
C GLY A 103 -22.58 1.45 -18.06
N HIS A 104 -21.56 1.78 -17.26
CA HIS A 104 -21.00 0.83 -16.31
C HIS A 104 -21.76 0.80 -14.99
N THR A 105 -21.84 -0.38 -14.40
CA THR A 105 -22.22 -0.62 -13.02
C THR A 105 -20.96 -0.63 -12.13
N MET A 106 -21.13 -0.62 -10.82
CA MET A 106 -20.03 -0.81 -9.88
C MET A 106 -19.26 -2.10 -10.17
N ASP A 107 -19.98 -3.21 -10.39
CA ASP A 107 -19.34 -4.53 -10.59
C ASP A 107 -18.63 -4.65 -11.92
N SER A 108 -19.11 -3.97 -12.97
CA SER A 108 -18.47 -4.02 -14.30
C SER A 108 -17.25 -3.11 -14.40
N ALA A 109 -17.19 -2.01 -13.64
CA ALA A 109 -16.07 -1.08 -13.67
C ALA A 109 -15.05 -1.36 -12.56
N ARG A 110 -15.51 -1.51 -11.30
CA ARG A 110 -14.66 -1.66 -10.09
C ARG A 110 -13.59 -0.58 -9.98
N ILE A 111 -14.02 0.67 -10.07
CA ILE A 111 -13.15 1.85 -10.09
C ILE A 111 -13.33 2.65 -8.81
N ILE A 112 -12.23 3.22 -8.34
CA ILE A 112 -12.19 4.18 -7.24
C ILE A 112 -11.48 5.46 -7.65
N SER A 113 -11.93 6.57 -7.06
CA SER A 113 -11.25 7.84 -7.05
C SER A 113 -10.40 7.97 -5.79
N VAL A 114 -9.15 8.41 -5.94
CA VAL A 114 -8.15 8.44 -4.87
C VAL A 114 -7.35 9.74 -4.89
N ASP A 115 -6.55 9.96 -3.84
CA ASP A 115 -5.44 10.92 -3.89
C ASP A 115 -4.22 10.24 -4.52
N PRO A 116 -3.75 10.67 -5.71
CA PRO A 116 -2.62 10.05 -6.39
C PRO A 116 -1.28 10.15 -5.63
N HIS A 117 -1.17 11.05 -4.65
CA HIS A 117 0.00 11.15 -3.78
C HIS A 117 0.07 10.00 -2.75
N ILE A 118 -1.06 9.37 -2.46
CA ILE A 118 -1.16 8.24 -1.50
C ILE A 118 -1.29 6.92 -2.25
N ILE A 119 -2.20 6.85 -3.23
CA ILE A 119 -2.45 5.68 -4.06
C ILE A 119 -2.21 6.08 -5.52
N PRO A 120 -1.12 5.62 -6.15
CA PRO A 120 -0.84 5.94 -7.55
C PRO A 120 -1.97 5.50 -8.48
N LEU A 121 -2.29 6.31 -9.49
CA LEU A 121 -3.27 5.90 -10.51
C LEU A 121 -2.78 4.65 -11.25
N GLY A 122 -3.71 3.74 -11.54
CA GLY A 122 -3.44 2.41 -12.11
C GLY A 122 -3.28 1.31 -11.06
N SER A 123 -3.08 1.66 -9.77
CA SER A 123 -2.92 0.65 -8.72
C SER A 123 -4.15 -0.21 -8.55
N LYS A 124 -3.92 -1.51 -8.27
CA LYS A 124 -4.93 -2.43 -7.76
C LYS A 124 -5.03 -2.27 -6.25
N VAL A 125 -6.24 -2.10 -5.75
CA VAL A 125 -6.49 -1.76 -4.35
C VAL A 125 -7.55 -2.70 -3.79
N ARG A 126 -7.22 -3.45 -2.74
CA ARG A 126 -8.21 -4.21 -1.99
C ARG A 126 -8.83 -3.32 -0.94
N LEU A 127 -10.16 -3.23 -0.94
CA LEU A 127 -10.95 -2.62 0.12
C LEU A 127 -11.57 -3.72 0.97
N THR A 128 -11.43 -3.59 2.30
CA THR A 128 -12.09 -4.46 3.28
C THR A 128 -12.82 -3.56 4.28
N PHE A 129 -14.13 -3.52 4.18
CA PHE A 129 -14.94 -2.64 4.99
C PHE A 129 -15.07 -3.14 6.43
N LYS A 130 -15.09 -2.23 7.38
CA LYS A 130 -15.15 -2.55 8.82
C LYS A 130 -16.56 -2.96 9.25
N GLU A 131 -17.58 -2.29 8.75
CA GLU A 131 -18.98 -2.52 9.11
C GLU A 131 -19.61 -3.61 8.23
N ASP A 132 -20.35 -4.54 8.83
CA ASP A 132 -20.94 -5.69 8.14
C ASP A 132 -21.88 -5.31 6.99
N LYS A 133 -22.64 -4.23 7.13
CA LYS A 133 -23.54 -3.74 6.07
C LYS A 133 -22.83 -3.39 4.77
N TYR A 134 -21.51 -3.11 4.82
CA TYR A 134 -20.69 -2.78 3.67
C TYR A 134 -19.85 -3.94 3.15
N LYS A 135 -19.82 -5.10 3.80
CA LYS A 135 -19.04 -6.28 3.37
C LYS A 135 -19.30 -6.71 1.93
N ARG A 136 -20.51 -6.46 1.43
CA ARG A 136 -20.86 -6.70 0.02
C ARG A 136 -20.01 -5.89 -0.99
N TYR A 137 -19.32 -4.86 -0.51
CA TYR A 137 -18.41 -4.02 -1.30
C TYR A 137 -16.95 -4.42 -1.12
N ASP A 138 -16.63 -5.43 -0.28
CA ASP A 138 -15.27 -5.96 -0.19
C ASP A 138 -14.85 -6.51 -1.54
N ASN A 139 -13.83 -5.91 -2.14
CA ASN A 139 -13.35 -6.30 -3.47
C ASN A 139 -12.00 -5.68 -3.78
N ILE A 140 -11.46 -6.05 -4.96
CA ILE A 140 -10.32 -5.40 -5.58
C ILE A 140 -10.83 -4.38 -6.60
N TYR A 141 -10.40 -3.14 -6.45
CA TYR A 141 -10.73 -2.02 -7.31
C TYR A 141 -9.49 -1.51 -8.03
N THR A 142 -9.69 -0.75 -9.11
CA THR A 142 -8.59 -0.06 -9.79
C THR A 142 -8.71 1.45 -9.53
N ALA A 143 -7.62 2.07 -9.10
CA ALA A 143 -7.53 3.50 -8.88
C ALA A 143 -7.35 4.24 -10.22
N LEU A 144 -8.45 4.56 -10.92
CA LEU A 144 -8.40 5.23 -12.23
C LEU A 144 -8.94 6.65 -12.22
N ASP A 145 -9.38 7.13 -11.06
CA ASP A 145 -9.93 8.47 -10.98
C ASP A 145 -9.35 9.28 -9.82
N LYS A 146 -9.52 10.58 -9.87
CA LYS A 146 -9.18 11.54 -8.81
C LYS A 146 -10.28 12.61 -8.73
N GLY A 147 -10.62 12.99 -7.50
CA GLY A 147 -11.57 14.06 -7.23
C GLY A 147 -10.91 15.26 -6.55
N GLY A 148 -11.45 16.46 -6.77
CA GLY A 148 -10.94 17.66 -6.10
C GLY A 148 -11.01 17.60 -4.58
N LEU A 149 -12.02 16.92 -4.04
CA LEU A 149 -12.25 16.71 -2.61
C LEU A 149 -11.70 15.38 -2.09
N ILE A 150 -11.18 14.51 -2.95
CA ILE A 150 -10.60 13.22 -2.58
C ILE A 150 -9.12 13.44 -2.30
N LYS A 151 -8.80 13.67 -1.03
CA LYS A 151 -7.46 13.98 -0.53
C LYS A 151 -7.09 13.10 0.66
N ASN A 152 -5.80 12.86 0.80
CA ASN A 152 -5.25 12.03 1.87
C ASN A 152 -5.88 10.61 1.89
N GLN A 153 -6.18 10.09 3.07
CA GLN A 153 -6.81 8.79 3.29
C GLN A 153 -8.32 8.83 3.03
N ARG A 154 -8.70 9.26 1.83
CA ARG A 154 -10.08 9.27 1.36
C ARG A 154 -10.20 8.59 0.00
N ILE A 155 -11.23 7.77 -0.14
CA ILE A 155 -11.59 7.08 -1.37
C ILE A 155 -13.03 7.40 -1.72
N ASP A 156 -13.32 7.56 -3.00
CA ASP A 156 -14.67 7.65 -3.52
C ASP A 156 -14.94 6.45 -4.46
N LEU A 157 -15.91 5.62 -4.10
CA LEU A 157 -16.24 4.38 -4.79
C LEU A 157 -17.26 4.66 -5.91
N PHE A 158 -16.93 4.29 -7.14
CA PHE A 158 -17.89 4.35 -8.24
C PHE A 158 -18.98 3.30 -8.05
N VAL A 159 -20.24 3.75 -7.94
CA VAL A 159 -21.40 2.87 -7.71
C VAL A 159 -22.27 2.64 -8.94
N GLY A 160 -21.86 3.17 -10.09
CA GLY A 160 -22.49 2.97 -11.39
C GLY A 160 -22.86 4.29 -12.07
N ASP A 161 -23.15 4.24 -13.39
CA ASP A 161 -23.82 5.34 -14.07
C ASP A 161 -25.14 5.65 -13.33
N ASN A 162 -25.58 6.90 -13.33
CA ASN A 162 -26.76 7.34 -12.60
C ASN A 162 -28.02 6.49 -12.89
N ILE A 163 -28.09 5.82 -14.02
CA ILE A 163 -29.15 4.84 -14.36
C ILE A 163 -29.08 3.62 -13.43
N TRP A 164 -27.88 3.17 -13.04
CA TRP A 164 -27.62 1.98 -12.24
C TRP A 164 -27.38 2.27 -10.76
N SER A 165 -27.13 3.54 -10.43
CA SER A 165 -26.78 3.99 -9.08
C SER A 165 -27.96 4.57 -8.30
N LYS A 166 -29.18 4.58 -8.86
CA LYS A 166 -30.36 5.17 -8.24
C LYS A 166 -30.50 4.74 -6.78
N ASN A 167 -30.49 5.72 -5.89
CA ASN A 167 -30.46 5.58 -4.43
C ASN A 167 -29.18 5.00 -3.80
N LYS A 168 -28.25 4.41 -4.59
CA LYS A 168 -27.04 3.77 -4.03
C LYS A 168 -26.15 4.75 -3.26
N ILE A 169 -25.96 5.97 -3.77
CA ILE A 169 -25.16 7.00 -3.09
C ILE A 169 -25.78 7.38 -1.75
N LYS A 170 -27.10 7.62 -1.73
CA LYS A 170 -27.82 7.99 -0.51
C LYS A 170 -27.74 6.89 0.55
N ASP A 171 -27.88 5.63 0.10
CA ASP A 171 -27.85 4.47 0.98
C ASP A 171 -26.43 4.12 1.44
N PHE A 172 -25.41 4.46 0.62
CA PHE A 172 -24.01 4.21 0.96
C PHE A 172 -23.54 5.12 2.09
N GLY A 173 -23.71 6.44 1.96
CA GLY A 173 -23.27 7.41 2.96
C GLY A 173 -21.74 7.48 3.09
N VAL A 174 -21.25 7.51 4.34
CA VAL A 174 -19.83 7.57 4.68
C VAL A 174 -19.49 6.40 5.58
N THR A 175 -18.39 5.73 5.30
CA THR A 175 -17.90 4.59 6.07
C THR A 175 -16.37 4.55 6.10
N THR A 176 -15.78 3.51 6.69
CA THR A 176 -14.33 3.28 6.68
C THR A 176 -14.00 1.87 6.18
N ALA A 177 -12.87 1.76 5.49
CA ALA A 177 -12.34 0.49 5.03
C ALA A 177 -10.82 0.42 5.26
N TYR A 178 -10.33 -0.79 5.46
CA TYR A 178 -8.92 -1.09 5.33
C TYR A 178 -8.54 -1.17 3.86
N VAL A 179 -7.40 -0.57 3.54
CA VAL A 179 -6.88 -0.44 2.18
C VAL A 179 -5.53 -1.14 2.08
N GLU A 180 -5.44 -2.05 1.13
CA GLU A 180 -4.19 -2.74 0.77
C GLU A 180 -3.90 -2.48 -0.71
N ILE A 181 -2.77 -1.83 -1.02
CA ILE A 181 -2.29 -1.69 -2.39
C ILE A 181 -1.64 -3.01 -2.78
N ILE A 182 -2.17 -3.67 -3.80
CA ILE A 182 -1.65 -4.93 -4.32
C ILE A 182 -0.44 -4.61 -5.20
N LYS A 183 0.70 -5.16 -4.84
CA LYS A 183 1.91 -5.11 -5.68
C LYS A 183 1.84 -6.27 -6.68
N ASP A 184 2.03 -5.97 -7.95
CA ASP A 184 2.22 -6.97 -9.01
C ASP A 184 3.54 -7.73 -8.82
#